data_cd4dee8095773b2603e53b3e957d39a5
#
_entry.id   cd4dee8095773b2603e53b3e957d39a5
#
_cell.length_a   1.000
_cell.length_b   1.000
_cell.length_c   1.000
_cell.angle_alpha   90.00
_cell.angle_beta   90.00
_cell.angle_gamma   90.00
#
_symmetry.space_group_name_H-M   'P 1'
#
loop_
_entity.id
_entity.type
_entity.pdbx_description
1 polymer ?
#
loop_
_entity_poly.entity_id
_entity_poly.type
_entity_poly.pdbx_seq_one_letter_code
_entity_poly.pdbx_strand_id
1 'polypeptide(L)'
;FNRDVVELYINSLNNGTALPPPSISIEVFFDGSINPEYEGNDNSERVSCEGLRFQIAFDEKYTDEYNALVSKKNMMSFPIEYYEVTWTTFARQAVTIRGIPVKSAMIDSSNYRYQNGSDVYISRIVKDLLSPEEVTAVSQAHRRMKDTFIGDDSIKAINERISKESSIVDGTVSLTVDLGTKNAWENSLVTQLNEVPFGYIGKGAQCVMKTELALTH
;
A
#
# COMPACT_ATOMS: atom_id res chain seq x y z
N PHE A 1 13.20 5.58 -13.13
CA PHE A 1 14.41 5.36 -13.95
C PHE A 1 15.64 5.91 -13.25
N ASN A 2 16.81 5.27 -13.45
CA ASN A 2 18.08 5.79 -12.95
C ASN A 2 18.42 7.11 -13.66
N ARG A 3 18.83 8.14 -12.90
CA ARG A 3 19.10 9.47 -13.44
C ARG A 3 20.19 9.47 -14.51
N ASP A 4 21.28 8.74 -14.27
CA ASP A 4 22.43 8.71 -15.21
C ASP A 4 22.03 8.05 -16.53
N VAL A 5 21.21 6.99 -16.49
CA VAL A 5 20.66 6.33 -17.68
C VAL A 5 19.76 7.29 -18.47
N VAL A 6 18.92 8.06 -17.78
CA VAL A 6 18.07 9.06 -18.43
C VAL A 6 18.87 10.17 -19.08
N GLU A 7 19.89 10.69 -18.40
CA GLU A 7 20.79 11.73 -18.96
C GLU A 7 21.56 11.22 -20.18
N LEU A 8 22.11 10.02 -20.12
CA LEU A 8 22.79 9.39 -21.25
C LEU A 8 21.85 9.20 -22.44
N TYR A 9 20.63 8.75 -22.18
CA TYR A 9 19.61 8.57 -23.20
C TYR A 9 19.23 9.87 -23.90
N ILE A 10 18.91 10.93 -23.14
CA ILE A 10 18.57 12.26 -23.67
C ILE A 10 19.74 12.82 -24.52
N ASN A 11 20.97 12.71 -24.02
CA ASN A 11 22.16 13.13 -24.74
C ASN A 11 22.34 12.36 -26.06
N SER A 12 22.08 11.04 -26.06
CA SER A 12 22.16 10.22 -27.27
C SER A 12 21.17 10.65 -28.35
N LEU A 13 19.94 10.98 -27.94
CA LEU A 13 18.89 11.47 -28.85
C LEU A 13 19.27 12.82 -29.48
N ASN A 14 19.78 13.75 -28.68
CA ASN A 14 20.19 15.07 -29.18
C ASN A 14 21.43 15.01 -30.09
N ASN A 15 22.32 14.06 -29.84
CA ASN A 15 23.53 13.84 -30.66
C ASN A 15 23.25 12.98 -31.90
N GLY A 16 22.08 12.38 -32.02
CA GLY A 16 21.71 11.52 -33.15
C GLY A 16 22.31 10.10 -33.11
N THR A 17 22.81 9.67 -31.95
CA THR A 17 23.32 8.29 -31.73
C THR A 17 22.27 7.32 -31.17
N ALA A 18 21.03 7.70 -31.14
CA ALA A 18 19.83 7.02 -30.67
C ALA A 18 20.06 5.67 -29.95
N LEU A 19 20.26 5.73 -28.64
CA LEU A 19 20.18 4.53 -27.80
C LEU A 19 18.72 4.01 -27.75
N PRO A 20 18.52 2.71 -27.52
CA PRO A 20 17.15 2.20 -27.32
C PRO A 20 16.51 2.86 -26.11
N PRO A 21 15.19 3.09 -26.12
CA PRO A 21 14.47 3.63 -24.98
C PRO A 21 14.74 2.80 -23.71
N PRO A 22 15.17 3.42 -22.59
CA PRO A 22 15.43 2.69 -21.37
C PRO A 22 14.16 2.05 -20.84
N SER A 23 14.27 0.84 -20.30
CA SER A 23 13.16 0.11 -19.69
C SER A 23 13.49 -0.32 -18.27
N ILE A 24 12.46 -0.59 -17.48
CA ILE A 24 12.56 -1.24 -16.16
C ILE A 24 11.85 -2.58 -16.27
N SER A 25 12.51 -3.66 -15.85
CA SER A 25 11.88 -4.96 -15.70
C SER A 25 12.21 -5.51 -14.31
N ILE A 26 11.18 -5.95 -13.60
CA ILE A 26 11.29 -6.61 -12.30
C ILE A 26 10.57 -7.94 -12.43
N GLU A 27 11.28 -9.02 -12.17
CA GLU A 27 10.72 -10.37 -12.19
C GLU A 27 10.67 -10.93 -10.78
N VAL A 28 9.58 -11.59 -10.47
CA VAL A 28 9.37 -12.29 -9.20
C VAL A 28 9.10 -13.74 -9.53
N PHE A 29 10.01 -14.61 -9.12
CA PHE A 29 9.91 -16.06 -9.27
C PHE A 29 9.25 -16.62 -8.01
N PHE A 30 8.23 -17.44 -8.18
CA PHE A 30 7.54 -18.07 -7.06
C PHE A 30 8.24 -19.38 -6.72
N ASP A 31 8.39 -19.62 -5.41
CA ASP A 31 8.86 -20.90 -4.89
C ASP A 31 7.65 -21.80 -4.60
N GLY A 32 7.66 -22.99 -5.22
CA GLY A 32 6.53 -23.91 -5.17
C GLY A 32 5.42 -23.61 -6.19
N SER A 33 4.42 -24.48 -6.25
CA SER A 33 3.26 -24.32 -7.13
C SER A 33 2.17 -23.53 -6.42
N ILE A 34 1.96 -22.29 -6.83
CA ILE A 34 0.95 -21.39 -6.29
C ILE A 34 -0.28 -21.37 -7.19
N ASN A 35 -0.07 -21.18 -8.49
CA ASN A 35 -1.15 -21.15 -9.49
C ASN A 35 -0.58 -21.45 -10.89
N PRO A 36 -1.00 -22.56 -11.54
CA PRO A 36 -0.54 -22.92 -12.88
C PRO A 36 -0.72 -21.85 -13.96
N GLU A 37 -1.62 -20.89 -13.79
CA GLU A 37 -1.81 -19.77 -14.73
C GLU A 37 -0.60 -18.82 -14.76
N TYR A 38 0.28 -18.93 -13.77
CA TYR A 38 1.51 -18.14 -13.68
C TYR A 38 2.73 -18.87 -14.25
N GLU A 39 2.58 -20.16 -14.59
CA GLU A 39 3.68 -20.96 -15.12
C GLU A 39 3.94 -20.64 -16.58
N GLY A 40 5.19 -20.29 -16.89
CA GLY A 40 5.65 -20.03 -18.24
C GLY A 40 7.14 -19.80 -18.30
N ASN A 41 7.66 -19.60 -19.50
CA ASN A 41 9.07 -19.39 -19.77
C ASN A 41 9.40 -17.96 -20.21
N ASP A 42 8.45 -17.04 -20.10
CA ASP A 42 8.67 -15.63 -20.44
C ASP A 42 9.31 -14.86 -19.28
N ASN A 43 10.53 -15.27 -18.95
CA ASN A 43 11.37 -14.67 -17.92
C ASN A 43 12.82 -14.55 -18.40
N SER A 44 13.67 -13.83 -17.68
CA SER A 44 15.06 -13.59 -18.03
C SER A 44 15.90 -14.88 -18.10
N GLU A 45 15.55 -15.89 -17.32
CA GLU A 45 16.24 -17.18 -17.28
C GLU A 45 15.73 -18.17 -18.34
N ARG A 46 14.58 -17.88 -18.96
CA ARG A 46 13.91 -18.75 -19.95
C ARG A 46 13.57 -20.14 -19.41
N VAL A 47 13.33 -20.23 -18.11
CA VAL A 47 12.98 -21.47 -17.40
C VAL A 47 11.47 -21.52 -17.23
N SER A 48 10.85 -22.72 -17.41
CA SER A 48 9.45 -22.91 -17.08
C SER A 48 9.26 -22.93 -15.58
N CYS A 49 8.66 -21.87 -15.05
CA CYS A 49 8.36 -21.70 -13.63
C CYS A 49 7.24 -20.69 -13.45
N GLU A 50 6.63 -20.69 -12.26
CA GLU A 50 5.62 -19.70 -11.91
C GLU A 50 6.26 -18.36 -11.53
N GLY A 51 5.68 -17.26 -12.01
CA GLY A 51 6.17 -15.94 -11.65
C GLY A 51 5.45 -14.80 -12.34
N LEU A 52 5.91 -13.60 -12.01
CA LEU A 52 5.37 -12.33 -12.49
C LEU A 52 6.48 -11.45 -13.05
N ARG A 53 6.13 -10.68 -14.08
CA ARG A 53 6.95 -9.57 -14.55
C ARG A 53 6.19 -8.26 -14.41
N PHE A 54 6.82 -7.30 -13.78
CA PHE A 54 6.49 -5.89 -13.87
C PHE A 54 7.40 -5.23 -14.88
N GLN A 55 6.84 -4.48 -15.82
CA GLN A 55 7.64 -3.80 -16.83
C GLN A 55 7.15 -2.37 -17.04
N ILE A 56 8.11 -1.45 -17.16
CA ILE A 56 7.90 -0.10 -17.69
C ILE A 56 8.74 0.00 -18.95
N ALA A 57 8.10 0.09 -20.11
CA ALA A 57 8.78 0.09 -21.40
C ALA A 57 8.12 1.07 -22.37
N PHE A 58 8.85 1.42 -23.40
CA PHE A 58 8.32 2.19 -24.52
C PHE A 58 7.16 1.43 -25.18
N ASP A 59 6.05 2.12 -25.42
CA ASP A 59 4.88 1.58 -26.08
C ASP A 59 5.00 1.81 -27.58
N GLU A 60 5.18 0.74 -28.34
CA GLU A 60 5.44 0.76 -29.78
C GLU A 60 4.30 1.43 -30.58
N LYS A 61 3.11 1.54 -30.03
CA LYS A 61 1.99 2.25 -30.70
C LYS A 61 2.27 3.73 -30.92
N TYR A 62 3.21 4.33 -30.16
CA TYR A 62 3.60 5.73 -30.29
C TYR A 62 4.88 5.94 -31.09
N THR A 63 5.32 4.96 -31.86
CA THR A 63 6.60 5.02 -32.60
C THR A 63 6.68 6.24 -33.52
N ASP A 64 5.61 6.57 -34.22
CA ASP A 64 5.61 7.67 -35.20
C ASP A 64 5.69 9.03 -34.49
N GLU A 65 4.91 9.25 -33.45
CA GLU A 65 4.93 10.47 -32.65
C GLU A 65 6.26 10.67 -31.95
N TYR A 66 6.80 9.57 -31.41
CA TYR A 66 8.10 9.56 -30.75
C TYR A 66 9.23 9.92 -31.75
N ASN A 67 9.26 9.35 -32.94
CA ASN A 67 10.22 9.67 -33.98
C ASN A 67 10.13 11.12 -34.43
N ALA A 68 8.91 11.66 -34.55
CA ALA A 68 8.69 13.05 -34.87
C ALA A 68 9.24 14.00 -33.77
N LEU A 69 9.15 13.59 -32.49
CA LEU A 69 9.70 14.33 -31.37
C LEU A 69 11.25 14.30 -31.38
N VAL A 70 11.84 13.11 -31.52
CA VAL A 70 13.29 12.88 -31.49
C VAL A 70 13.99 13.59 -32.65
N SER A 71 13.34 13.66 -33.83
CA SER A 71 13.91 14.33 -35.01
C SER A 71 14.25 15.80 -34.80
N LYS A 72 13.63 16.45 -33.80
CA LYS A 72 13.86 17.87 -33.45
C LYS A 72 15.20 18.08 -32.70
N LYS A 73 15.82 17.05 -32.15
CA LYS A 73 17.12 17.08 -31.44
C LYS A 73 17.24 18.14 -30.36
N ASN A 74 16.13 18.43 -29.68
CA ASN A 74 16.07 19.44 -28.61
C ASN A 74 15.41 18.88 -27.35
N MET A 75 15.58 17.59 -27.07
CA MET A 75 15.01 16.94 -25.91
C MET A 75 15.65 17.46 -24.63
N MET A 76 14.82 17.93 -23.69
CA MET A 76 15.25 18.44 -22.37
C MET A 76 14.82 17.54 -21.21
N SER A 77 13.77 16.77 -21.41
CA SER A 77 13.19 15.88 -20.39
C SER A 77 12.90 14.49 -20.96
N PHE A 78 12.79 13.53 -20.08
CA PHE A 78 12.47 12.17 -20.45
C PHE A 78 11.00 12.06 -20.88
N PRO A 79 10.71 11.54 -22.08
CA PRO A 79 9.36 11.53 -22.65
C PRO A 79 8.53 10.35 -22.11
N ILE A 80 8.15 10.43 -20.83
CA ILE A 80 7.44 9.37 -20.10
C ILE A 80 6.05 9.06 -20.68
N GLU A 81 5.47 9.98 -21.41
CA GLU A 81 4.15 9.86 -22.06
C GLU A 81 4.07 8.75 -23.11
N TYR A 82 5.21 8.30 -23.60
CA TYR A 82 5.32 7.20 -24.57
C TYR A 82 5.60 5.84 -23.94
N TYR A 83 5.46 5.75 -22.59
CA TYR A 83 5.74 4.53 -21.86
C TYR A 83 4.48 3.90 -21.31
N GLU A 84 4.45 2.59 -21.33
CA GLU A 84 3.40 1.81 -20.67
C GLU A 84 3.95 1.05 -19.46
N VAL A 85 3.03 0.75 -18.55
CA VAL A 85 3.29 -0.06 -17.36
C VAL A 85 2.47 -1.33 -17.47
N THR A 86 3.15 -2.46 -17.53
CA THR A 86 2.51 -3.76 -17.68
C THR A 86 2.85 -4.69 -16.51
N TRP A 87 1.88 -5.55 -16.18
CA TRP A 87 2.02 -6.66 -15.26
C TRP A 87 1.61 -7.92 -16.00
N THR A 88 2.51 -8.87 -16.12
CA THR A 88 2.25 -10.13 -16.82
C THR A 88 2.72 -11.32 -16.00
N THR A 89 2.07 -12.48 -16.18
CA THR A 89 2.61 -13.75 -15.72
C THR A 89 3.73 -14.20 -16.66
N PHE A 90 4.53 -15.18 -16.25
CA PHE A 90 5.49 -15.85 -17.16
C PHE A 90 4.79 -16.64 -18.28
N ALA A 91 3.48 -16.87 -18.16
CA ALA A 91 2.62 -17.38 -19.24
C ALA A 91 2.11 -16.27 -20.20
N ARG A 92 2.61 -15.03 -20.09
CA ARG A 92 2.22 -13.84 -20.89
C ARG A 92 0.77 -13.38 -20.69
N GLN A 93 0.16 -13.76 -19.58
CA GLN A 93 -1.19 -13.26 -19.26
C GLN A 93 -1.10 -11.95 -18.49
N ALA A 94 -1.93 -10.97 -18.87
CA ALA A 94 -2.01 -9.71 -18.14
C ALA A 94 -2.61 -9.95 -16.74
N VAL A 95 -1.98 -9.35 -15.72
CA VAL A 95 -2.40 -9.47 -14.32
C VAL A 95 -2.72 -8.11 -13.75
N THR A 96 -3.77 -8.04 -12.95
CA THR A 96 -4.05 -6.87 -12.12
C THR A 96 -3.43 -7.07 -10.74
N ILE A 97 -3.08 -5.97 -10.07
CA ILE A 97 -2.50 -6.01 -8.69
C ILE A 97 -3.36 -6.84 -7.72
N ARG A 98 -4.69 -6.82 -7.91
CA ARG A 98 -5.63 -7.59 -7.06
C ARG A 98 -5.63 -9.09 -7.37
N GLY A 99 -5.16 -9.50 -8.53
CA GLY A 99 -5.08 -10.90 -8.96
C GLY A 99 -3.78 -11.60 -8.55
N ILE A 100 -2.84 -10.88 -7.94
CA ILE A 100 -1.56 -11.48 -7.52
C ILE A 100 -1.81 -12.43 -6.34
N PRO A 101 -1.44 -13.72 -6.47
CA PRO A 101 -1.78 -14.74 -5.48
C PRO A 101 -0.91 -14.70 -4.21
N VAL A 102 0.16 -13.90 -4.22
CA VAL A 102 1.05 -13.73 -3.08
C VAL A 102 0.79 -12.43 -2.34
N LYS A 103 0.84 -12.49 -1.02
CA LYS A 103 0.72 -11.30 -0.20
C LYS A 103 2.00 -10.47 -0.31
N SER A 104 1.85 -9.17 -0.45
CA SER A 104 2.97 -8.23 -0.48
C SER A 104 2.93 -7.31 0.74
N ALA A 105 4.09 -7.06 1.33
CA ALA A 105 4.25 -6.13 2.43
C ALA A 105 5.30 -5.08 2.07
N MET A 106 4.93 -3.79 2.13
CA MET A 106 5.89 -2.71 1.97
C MET A 106 6.43 -2.31 3.35
N ILE A 107 7.70 -2.57 3.58
CA ILE A 107 8.39 -2.18 4.81
C ILE A 107 9.12 -0.87 4.54
N ASP A 108 8.45 0.25 4.79
CA ASP A 108 9.02 1.59 4.68
C ASP A 108 9.19 2.17 6.09
N SER A 109 10.45 2.30 6.53
CA SER A 109 10.80 2.90 7.83
C SER A 109 10.78 4.43 7.82
N SER A 110 10.75 5.05 6.63
CA SER A 110 10.79 6.51 6.46
C SER A 110 9.40 7.15 6.45
N ASN A 111 8.38 6.39 6.11
CA ASN A 111 7.03 6.89 5.90
C ASN A 111 6.11 6.47 7.05
N TYR A 112 5.78 7.41 7.93
CA TYR A 112 4.87 7.17 9.06
C TYR A 112 3.48 7.65 8.69
N ARG A 113 2.58 6.72 8.43
CA ARG A 113 1.15 7.01 8.37
C ARG A 113 0.52 6.59 9.70
N TYR A 114 0.50 7.51 10.63
CA TYR A 114 -0.24 7.33 11.87
C TYR A 114 -1.69 7.73 11.67
N GLN A 115 -2.59 6.85 12.02
CA GLN A 115 -3.99 7.18 12.22
C GLN A 115 -4.29 6.92 13.70
N ASN A 116 -4.64 7.97 14.45
CA ASN A 116 -4.92 7.90 15.89
C ASN A 116 -3.80 7.25 16.75
N GLY A 117 -2.52 7.47 16.38
CA GLY A 117 -1.38 6.94 17.13
C GLY A 117 -0.96 5.51 16.78
N SER A 118 -1.70 4.82 15.92
CA SER A 118 -1.36 3.49 15.42
C SER A 118 -0.69 3.57 14.04
N ASP A 119 0.31 2.71 13.81
CA ASP A 119 0.85 2.51 12.47
C ASP A 119 -0.16 1.69 11.65
N VAL A 120 -0.69 2.31 10.59
CA VAL A 120 -1.73 1.70 9.73
C VAL A 120 -1.27 0.37 9.13
N TYR A 121 0.02 0.25 8.87
CA TYR A 121 0.60 -0.96 8.30
C TYR A 121 0.58 -2.12 9.31
N ILE A 122 1.02 -1.86 10.56
CA ILE A 122 1.00 -2.87 11.62
C ILE A 122 -0.43 -3.27 11.94
N SER A 123 -1.35 -2.32 12.04
CA SER A 123 -2.77 -2.61 12.28
C SER A 123 -3.36 -3.53 11.22
N ARG A 124 -2.96 -3.36 9.96
CA ARG A 124 -3.37 -4.24 8.86
C ARG A 124 -2.81 -5.65 9.02
N ILE A 125 -1.51 -5.79 9.27
CA ILE A 125 -0.88 -7.10 9.45
C ILE A 125 -1.52 -7.84 10.62
N VAL A 126 -1.70 -7.18 11.76
CA VAL A 126 -2.33 -7.80 12.93
C VAL A 126 -3.75 -8.26 12.61
N LYS A 127 -4.52 -7.46 11.88
CA LYS A 127 -5.87 -7.85 11.45
C LYS A 127 -5.86 -9.07 10.54
N ASP A 128 -4.92 -9.13 9.62
CA ASP A 128 -4.80 -10.23 8.67
C ASP A 128 -4.30 -11.53 9.32
N LEU A 129 -3.67 -11.44 10.49
CA LEU A 129 -3.26 -12.59 11.31
C LEU A 129 -4.41 -13.21 12.12
N LEU A 130 -5.47 -12.46 12.38
CA LEU A 130 -6.59 -12.93 13.21
C LEU A 130 -7.55 -13.82 12.42
N SER A 131 -8.04 -14.88 13.06
CA SER A 131 -9.15 -15.65 12.52
C SER A 131 -10.45 -14.85 12.48
N PRO A 132 -11.44 -15.22 11.66
CA PRO A 132 -12.74 -14.56 11.64
C PRO A 132 -13.43 -14.52 13.03
N GLU A 133 -13.24 -15.55 13.84
CA GLU A 133 -13.76 -15.64 15.19
C GLU A 133 -13.07 -14.65 16.12
N GLU A 134 -11.75 -14.52 16.01
CA GLU A 134 -10.95 -13.55 16.79
C GLU A 134 -11.29 -12.12 16.40
N VAL A 135 -11.43 -11.81 15.11
CA VAL A 135 -11.90 -10.48 14.62
C VAL A 135 -13.26 -10.16 15.21
N THR A 136 -14.19 -11.13 15.24
CA THR A 136 -15.52 -10.95 15.83
C THR A 136 -15.43 -10.70 17.33
N ALA A 137 -14.61 -11.47 18.05
CA ALA A 137 -14.43 -11.35 19.49
C ALA A 137 -13.86 -9.96 19.87
N VAL A 138 -12.82 -9.49 19.16
CA VAL A 138 -12.23 -8.17 19.38
C VAL A 138 -13.22 -7.06 19.05
N SER A 139 -13.98 -7.19 17.95
CA SER A 139 -15.01 -6.23 17.57
C SER A 139 -16.12 -6.11 18.64
N GLN A 140 -16.55 -7.25 19.22
CA GLN A 140 -17.50 -7.27 20.32
C GLN A 140 -16.95 -6.64 21.60
N ALA A 141 -15.66 -6.91 21.92
CA ALA A 141 -15.01 -6.30 23.07
C ALA A 141 -14.93 -4.78 22.93
N HIS A 142 -14.55 -4.30 21.75
CA HIS A 142 -14.50 -2.87 21.42
C HIS A 142 -15.89 -2.21 21.52
N ARG A 143 -16.94 -2.87 21.03
CA ARG A 143 -18.32 -2.37 21.19
C ARG A 143 -18.71 -2.28 22.65
N ARG A 144 -18.46 -3.33 23.46
CA ARG A 144 -18.74 -3.28 24.91
C ARG A 144 -18.02 -2.13 25.62
N MET A 145 -16.77 -1.86 25.26
CA MET A 145 -16.03 -0.72 25.78
C MET A 145 -16.74 0.61 25.45
N LYS A 146 -17.19 0.79 24.22
CA LYS A 146 -17.96 1.97 23.80
C LYS A 146 -19.29 2.09 24.55
N ASP A 147 -20.01 0.99 24.68
CA ASP A 147 -21.30 0.94 25.40
C ASP A 147 -21.09 1.31 26.87
N THR A 148 -20.03 0.81 27.50
CA THR A 148 -19.67 1.15 28.89
C THR A 148 -19.37 2.64 29.03
N PHE A 149 -18.59 3.20 28.08
CA PHE A 149 -18.26 4.63 28.08
C PHE A 149 -19.53 5.52 27.97
N ILE A 150 -20.42 5.19 27.04
CA ILE A 150 -21.66 5.93 26.85
C ILE A 150 -22.57 5.81 28.11
N GLY A 151 -22.54 4.63 28.74
CA GLY A 151 -23.31 4.33 29.93
C GLY A 151 -22.76 4.92 31.24
N ASP A 152 -21.55 5.49 31.22
CA ASP A 152 -20.92 6.09 32.39
C ASP A 152 -21.72 7.29 32.92
N ASP A 153 -21.80 7.37 34.25
CA ASP A 153 -22.62 8.40 34.91
C ASP A 153 -22.08 9.81 34.68
N SER A 154 -20.75 9.96 34.50
CA SER A 154 -20.16 11.25 34.15
C SER A 154 -20.57 11.71 32.75
N ILE A 155 -20.63 10.79 31.77
CA ILE A 155 -21.09 11.10 30.41
C ILE A 155 -22.58 11.43 30.40
N LYS A 156 -23.40 10.69 31.16
CA LYS A 156 -24.85 11.00 31.32
C LYS A 156 -25.03 12.39 31.91
N ALA A 157 -24.32 12.73 32.99
CA ALA A 157 -24.39 14.04 33.63
C ALA A 157 -23.98 15.18 32.66
N ILE A 158 -22.93 14.97 31.86
CA ILE A 158 -22.53 15.93 30.83
C ILE A 158 -23.62 16.10 29.77
N ASN A 159 -24.21 15.00 29.30
CA ASN A 159 -25.28 15.03 28.31
C ASN A 159 -26.55 15.72 28.83
N GLU A 160 -26.92 15.50 30.09
CA GLU A 160 -28.01 16.22 30.71
C GLU A 160 -27.75 17.73 30.78
N ARG A 161 -26.55 18.15 31.15
CA ARG A 161 -26.16 19.56 31.15
C ARG A 161 -26.22 20.18 29.78
N ILE A 162 -25.60 19.52 28.75
CA ILE A 162 -25.62 20.00 27.37
C ILE A 162 -27.07 20.13 26.85
N SER A 163 -27.90 19.14 27.12
CA SER A 163 -29.31 19.15 26.72
C SER A 163 -30.11 20.30 27.36
N LYS A 164 -29.81 20.64 28.63
CA LYS A 164 -30.47 21.76 29.34
C LYS A 164 -29.99 23.13 28.87
N GLU A 165 -28.71 23.25 28.49
CA GLU A 165 -28.11 24.50 28.04
C GLU A 165 -28.29 24.74 26.53
N SER A 166 -28.67 23.71 25.78
CA SER A 166 -28.89 23.81 24.33
C SER A 166 -30.19 24.59 24.04
N SER A 167 -30.05 25.67 23.26
CA SER A 167 -31.18 26.48 22.79
C SER A 167 -31.72 26.02 21.43
N ILE A 168 -31.43 24.80 20.99
CA ILE A 168 -31.91 24.25 19.72
C ILE A 168 -33.39 23.88 19.89
N VAL A 169 -34.24 24.51 19.07
CA VAL A 169 -35.70 24.46 19.22
C VAL A 169 -36.29 23.10 18.89
N ASP A 170 -35.68 22.31 17.97
CA ASP A 170 -36.21 21.02 17.51
C ASP A 170 -35.17 19.88 17.61
N GLY A 171 -34.55 19.68 18.77
CA GLY A 171 -33.63 18.58 18.92
C GLY A 171 -32.89 18.54 20.25
N THR A 172 -32.40 17.37 20.62
CA THR A 172 -31.57 17.16 21.81
C THR A 172 -30.12 16.96 21.38
N VAL A 173 -29.20 17.79 21.87
CA VAL A 173 -27.78 17.64 21.66
C VAL A 173 -27.22 16.69 22.72
N SER A 174 -26.48 15.68 22.31
CA SER A 174 -25.79 14.74 23.21
C SER A 174 -24.42 14.32 22.63
N LEU A 175 -23.50 14.00 23.52
CA LEU A 175 -22.25 13.36 23.19
C LEU A 175 -22.44 11.85 23.13
N THR A 176 -21.96 11.25 22.07
CA THR A 176 -21.93 9.80 21.91
C THR A 176 -20.62 9.37 21.29
N VAL A 177 -20.31 8.09 21.34
CA VAL A 177 -19.14 7.52 20.65
C VAL A 177 -19.56 7.17 19.23
N ASP A 178 -18.72 7.52 18.26
CA ASP A 178 -18.96 7.12 16.88
C ASP A 178 -18.93 5.58 16.77
N LEU A 179 -20.08 5.00 16.41
CA LEU A 179 -20.25 3.56 16.19
C LEU A 179 -20.03 3.17 14.72
N GLY A 180 -19.68 4.13 13.87
CA GLY A 180 -19.44 3.89 12.45
C GLY A 180 -18.27 2.96 12.19
N THR A 181 -18.29 2.30 11.04
CA THR A 181 -17.23 1.38 10.60
C THR A 181 -15.87 2.04 10.40
N LYS A 182 -15.83 3.38 10.26
CA LYS A 182 -14.57 4.13 10.15
C LYS A 182 -13.76 4.18 11.45
N ASN A 183 -14.42 3.94 12.61
CA ASN A 183 -13.80 3.87 13.92
C ASN A 183 -13.77 2.42 14.43
N ALA A 184 -13.33 1.52 13.56
CA ALA A 184 -13.09 0.14 13.91
C ALA A 184 -12.04 0.01 15.03
N TRP A 185 -12.02 -1.13 15.72
CA TRP A 185 -11.11 -1.40 16.83
C TRP A 185 -9.62 -1.22 16.42
N GLU A 186 -9.28 -1.45 15.14
CA GLU A 186 -7.94 -1.31 14.59
C GLU A 186 -7.36 0.10 14.83
N ASN A 187 -8.21 1.12 14.80
CA ASN A 187 -7.80 2.52 15.03
C ASN A 187 -7.69 2.88 16.51
N SER A 188 -8.18 2.00 17.39
CA SER A 188 -8.18 2.22 18.86
C SER A 188 -7.02 1.50 19.54
N LEU A 189 -6.32 0.62 18.84
CA LEU A 189 -5.18 -0.13 19.38
C LEU A 189 -3.86 0.52 18.98
N VAL A 190 -2.94 0.58 19.95
CA VAL A 190 -1.57 1.03 19.73
C VAL A 190 -0.65 -0.16 19.94
N THR A 191 0.16 -0.47 18.92
CA THR A 191 1.17 -1.52 19.05
C THR A 191 2.30 -1.06 19.95
N GLN A 192 2.75 -1.92 20.85
CA GLN A 192 3.83 -1.65 21.80
C GLN A 192 4.92 -2.71 21.71
N LEU A 193 6.16 -2.31 21.95
CA LEU A 193 7.29 -3.19 22.18
C LEU A 193 7.81 -2.94 23.60
N ASN A 194 7.77 -3.95 24.48
CA ASN A 194 8.14 -3.81 25.88
C ASN A 194 7.47 -2.60 26.58
N GLU A 195 6.14 -2.49 26.41
CA GLU A 195 5.32 -1.39 26.96
C GLU A 195 5.60 0.00 26.38
N VAL A 196 6.53 0.12 25.43
CA VAL A 196 6.82 1.38 24.73
C VAL A 196 5.98 1.42 23.44
N PRO A 197 5.12 2.44 23.26
CA PRO A 197 4.35 2.58 22.03
C PRO A 197 5.25 2.65 20.79
N PHE A 198 4.82 2.03 19.70
CA PHE A 198 5.60 1.89 18.46
C PHE A 198 6.18 3.22 17.95
N GLY A 199 5.46 4.33 18.09
CA GLY A 199 5.93 5.65 17.67
C GLY A 199 7.12 6.19 18.45
N TYR A 200 7.41 5.64 19.63
CA TYR A 200 8.50 6.09 20.50
C TYR A 200 9.73 5.19 20.49
N ILE A 201 9.69 4.06 19.79
CA ILE A 201 10.87 3.20 19.60
C ILE A 201 11.72 3.67 18.43
N GLY A 202 13.02 3.36 18.46
CA GLY A 202 13.95 3.74 17.39
C GLY A 202 13.58 3.13 16.03
N LYS A 203 13.86 3.84 14.94
CA LYS A 203 13.50 3.46 13.56
C LYS A 203 13.99 2.05 13.17
N GLY A 204 15.19 1.67 13.58
CA GLY A 204 15.72 0.32 13.33
C GLY A 204 14.84 -0.76 13.94
N ALA A 205 14.45 -0.60 15.20
CA ALA A 205 13.56 -1.54 15.90
C ALA A 205 12.16 -1.56 15.28
N GLN A 206 11.65 -0.41 14.84
CA GLN A 206 10.39 -0.35 14.09
C GLN A 206 10.45 -1.16 12.78
N CYS A 207 11.57 -1.06 12.05
CA CYS A 207 11.78 -1.81 10.81
C CYS A 207 11.83 -3.31 11.06
N VAL A 208 12.61 -3.75 12.05
CA VAL A 208 12.69 -5.16 12.46
C VAL A 208 11.32 -5.70 12.84
N MET A 209 10.58 -4.99 13.68
CA MET A 209 9.25 -5.39 14.12
C MET A 209 8.25 -5.51 12.94
N LYS A 210 8.28 -4.57 12.00
CA LYS A 210 7.46 -4.65 10.78
C LYS A 210 7.84 -5.87 9.93
N THR A 211 9.14 -6.16 9.82
CA THR A 211 9.64 -7.31 9.04
C THR A 211 9.22 -8.62 9.69
N GLU A 212 9.42 -8.76 10.98
CA GLU A 212 9.02 -9.97 11.71
C GLU A 212 7.51 -10.23 11.60
N LEU A 213 6.69 -9.20 11.81
CA LEU A 213 5.25 -9.32 11.65
C LEU A 213 4.83 -9.67 10.20
N ALA A 214 5.55 -9.17 9.20
CA ALA A 214 5.27 -9.51 7.80
C ALA A 214 5.66 -10.97 7.46
N LEU A 215 6.71 -11.50 8.11
CA LEU A 215 7.18 -12.87 7.88
C LEU A 215 6.36 -13.93 8.64
N THR A 216 5.54 -13.54 9.62
CA THR A 216 4.62 -14.45 10.32
C THR A 216 3.35 -14.75 9.52
N HIS A 217 3.21 -14.19 8.34
CA HIS A 217 2.17 -14.41 7.35
C HIS A 217 2.59 -15.47 6.35
#